data_03a717ab24fc2b6a09a53d108a23d07d
#
_entry.id   03a717ab24fc2b6a09a53d108a23d07d
#
_cell.length_a   1.000
_cell.length_b   1.000
_cell.length_c   1.000
_cell.angle_alpha   90.00
_cell.angle_beta   90.00
_cell.angle_gamma   90.00
#
_symmetry.space_group_name_H-M   'P 1'
#
loop_
_entity.id
_entity.type
_entity.pdbx_description
1 polymer ?
#
loop_
_entity_poly.entity_id
_entity_poly.type
_entity_poly.pdbx_seq_one_letter_code
_entity_poly.pdbx_strand_id
1 'polypeptide(L)'
;MINFNVIPNPESNIWIVFIHGAGGSIRTWKRQVEALQQHAKLLLLDLRDHGASEPINPSPSQYDFELISNDIKEVMDHLEIAKAHFITLSLGSVLIQDLSMRYPTYIGKVVMAGGVFNANIILKCFIQAAKTLN
;
A
#
# COMPACT_ATOMS: atom_id res chain seq x y z
N MET A 1 6.46 8.29 -9.61
CA MET A 1 6.34 6.95 -8.95
C MET A 1 6.68 7.10 -7.48
N ILE A 2 5.91 6.47 -6.60
CA ILE A 2 6.16 6.48 -5.15
C ILE A 2 7.43 5.69 -4.80
N ASN A 3 7.98 5.95 -3.60
CA ASN A 3 9.14 5.22 -3.10
C ASN A 3 8.79 3.77 -2.76
N PHE A 4 9.67 2.86 -3.08
CA PHE A 4 9.50 1.45 -2.77
C PHE A 4 10.84 0.77 -2.45
N ASN A 5 10.77 -0.36 -1.79
CA ASN A 5 11.89 -1.24 -1.53
C ASN A 5 11.53 -2.68 -1.89
N VAL A 6 12.43 -3.36 -2.57
CA VAL A 6 12.28 -4.78 -2.94
C VAL A 6 13.24 -5.60 -2.09
N ILE A 7 12.72 -6.63 -1.44
CA ILE A 7 13.53 -7.67 -0.80
C ILE A 7 13.47 -8.89 -1.70
N PRO A 8 14.58 -9.22 -2.37
CA PRO A 8 14.59 -10.33 -3.32
C PRO A 8 14.58 -11.67 -2.62
N ASN A 9 14.02 -12.66 -3.28
CA ASN A 9 14.15 -14.07 -2.91
C ASN A 9 14.23 -14.90 -4.20
N PRO A 10 15.42 -15.33 -4.64
CA PRO A 10 15.56 -16.08 -5.89
C PRO A 10 14.94 -17.48 -5.84
N GLU A 11 14.69 -18.00 -4.66
CA GLU A 11 14.07 -19.33 -4.45
C GLU A 11 12.54 -19.30 -4.55
N SER A 12 11.94 -18.10 -4.64
CA SER A 12 10.48 -17.95 -4.63
C SER A 12 9.98 -17.17 -5.84
N ASN A 13 8.85 -17.59 -6.38
CA ASN A 13 8.08 -16.86 -7.38
C ASN A 13 6.88 -16.11 -6.77
N ILE A 14 6.71 -16.19 -5.46
CA ILE A 14 5.61 -15.54 -4.74
C ILE A 14 6.02 -14.10 -4.39
N TRP A 15 5.14 -13.15 -4.70
CA TRP A 15 5.25 -11.76 -4.27
C TRP A 15 4.29 -11.46 -3.13
N ILE A 16 4.77 -10.74 -2.12
CA ILE A 16 3.96 -10.13 -1.08
C ILE A 16 4.18 -8.62 -1.11
N VAL A 17 3.11 -7.88 -1.25
CA VAL A 17 3.10 -6.40 -1.23
C VAL A 17 2.55 -5.92 0.11
N PHE A 18 3.25 -4.98 0.73
CA PHE A 18 2.89 -4.40 2.02
C PHE A 18 2.35 -2.98 1.83
N ILE A 19 1.13 -2.73 2.31
CA ILE A 19 0.49 -1.41 2.29
C ILE A 19 0.26 -0.93 3.72
N HIS A 20 1.03 0.07 4.15
CA HIS A 20 0.94 0.63 5.50
C HIS A 20 -0.33 1.49 5.69
N GLY A 21 -0.60 1.85 6.94
CA GLY A 21 -1.66 2.77 7.31
C GLY A 21 -1.26 4.24 7.23
N ALA A 22 -2.21 5.14 7.52
CA ALA A 22 -1.96 6.56 7.56
C ALA A 22 -0.87 6.90 8.60
N GLY A 23 0.09 7.73 8.21
CA GLY A 23 1.24 8.09 9.02
C GLY A 23 2.33 7.01 9.12
N GLY A 24 2.14 5.87 8.45
CA GLY A 24 3.13 4.78 8.39
C GLY A 24 4.17 4.98 7.29
N SER A 25 4.98 3.95 7.11
CA SER A 25 6.01 3.89 6.06
C SER A 25 6.47 2.44 5.87
N ILE A 26 7.42 2.23 4.99
CA ILE A 26 8.16 0.95 4.84
C ILE A 26 8.61 0.39 6.20
N ARG A 27 9.03 1.26 7.12
CA ARG A 27 9.51 0.87 8.47
C ARG A 27 8.48 0.17 9.33
N THR A 28 7.20 0.36 9.07
CA THR A 28 6.09 -0.31 9.76
C THR A 28 6.26 -1.84 9.77
N TRP A 29 6.87 -2.38 8.73
CA TRP A 29 6.88 -3.81 8.41
C TRP A 29 8.14 -4.56 8.85
N LYS A 30 9.04 -3.95 9.61
CA LYS A 30 10.34 -4.54 9.97
C LYS A 30 10.23 -5.99 10.48
N ARG A 31 9.30 -6.25 11.41
CA ARG A 31 9.13 -7.59 11.99
C ARG A 31 8.56 -8.60 11.00
N GLN A 32 7.62 -8.17 10.17
CA GLN A 32 7.00 -9.02 9.15
C GLN A 32 8.00 -9.36 8.05
N VAL A 33 8.84 -8.41 7.68
CA VAL A 33 9.94 -8.62 6.73
C VAL A 33 10.89 -9.69 7.24
N GLU A 34 11.36 -9.59 8.49
CA GLU A 34 12.24 -10.58 9.11
C GLU A 34 11.66 -12.00 9.05
N ALA A 35 10.35 -12.14 9.25
CA ALA A 35 9.66 -13.43 9.23
C ALA A 35 9.41 -13.97 7.81
N LEU A 36 9.14 -13.11 6.83
CA LEU A 36 8.61 -13.52 5.53
C LEU A 36 9.64 -13.51 4.39
N GLN A 37 10.76 -12.81 4.53
CA GLN A 37 11.75 -12.69 3.47
C GLN A 37 12.36 -14.02 3.02
N GLN A 38 12.31 -15.05 3.85
CA GLN A 38 12.80 -16.40 3.51
C GLN A 38 11.81 -17.19 2.65
N HIS A 39 10.56 -16.73 2.55
CA HIS A 39 9.47 -17.44 1.92
C HIS A 39 8.96 -16.80 0.63
N ALA A 40 9.20 -15.51 0.44
CA ALA A 40 8.66 -14.75 -0.69
C ALA A 40 9.56 -13.57 -1.06
N LYS A 41 9.36 -13.06 -2.27
CA LYS A 41 9.82 -11.72 -2.67
C LYS A 41 8.90 -10.69 -2.01
N LEU A 42 9.48 -9.64 -1.42
CA LEU A 42 8.69 -8.64 -0.72
C LEU A 42 8.80 -7.29 -1.41
N LEU A 43 7.66 -6.63 -1.60
CA LEU A 43 7.56 -5.26 -2.06
C LEU A 43 6.97 -4.40 -0.94
N LEU A 44 7.75 -3.43 -0.48
CA LEU A 44 7.34 -2.47 0.53
C LEU A 44 7.18 -1.11 -0.12
N LEU A 45 6.09 -0.44 0.20
CA LEU A 45 5.72 0.84 -0.41
C LEU A 45 5.69 1.93 0.66
N ASP A 46 6.18 3.11 0.32
CA ASP A 46 5.79 4.35 0.98
C ASP A 46 4.66 4.97 0.16
N LEU A 47 3.46 5.02 0.72
CA LEU A 47 2.31 5.64 0.06
C LEU A 47 2.61 7.12 -0.25
N ARG A 48 1.85 7.70 -1.16
CA ARG A 48 1.94 9.11 -1.52
C ARG A 48 2.01 9.99 -0.27
N ASP A 49 2.97 10.92 -0.22
CA ASP A 49 3.24 11.85 0.88
C ASP A 49 3.60 11.19 2.23
N HIS A 50 4.00 9.92 2.20
CA HIS A 50 4.48 9.17 3.36
C HIS A 50 5.94 8.72 3.16
N GLY A 51 6.63 8.53 4.28
CA GLY A 51 8.01 8.01 4.28
C GLY A 51 8.93 8.82 3.37
N ALA A 52 9.57 8.15 2.43
CA ALA A 52 10.46 8.76 1.44
C ALA A 52 9.77 9.09 0.10
N SER A 53 8.45 8.94 0.00
CA SER A 53 7.69 9.42 -1.15
C SER A 53 7.57 10.93 -1.09
N GLU A 54 8.19 11.62 -2.05
CA GLU A 54 8.12 13.08 -2.15
C GLU A 54 6.68 13.55 -2.32
N PRO A 55 6.37 14.78 -1.82
CA PRO A 55 5.09 15.40 -2.13
C PRO A 55 4.89 15.44 -3.64
N ILE A 56 3.87 14.75 -4.12
CA ILE A 56 3.55 14.66 -5.53
C ILE A 56 2.33 15.54 -5.77
N ASN A 57 2.47 16.66 -6.52
CA ASN A 57 1.29 17.35 -7.02
C ASN A 57 0.36 16.34 -7.69
N PRO A 58 -0.91 16.35 -7.39
CA PRO A 58 -1.81 17.47 -7.09
C PRO A 58 -1.94 17.83 -5.61
N SER A 59 -2.63 18.94 -5.35
CA SER A 59 -2.94 19.41 -4.00
C SER A 59 -3.80 18.39 -3.22
N PRO A 60 -3.81 18.41 -1.89
CA PRO A 60 -4.58 17.49 -1.06
C PRO A 60 -6.08 17.37 -1.40
N SER A 61 -6.67 18.40 -2.02
CA SER A 61 -8.07 18.38 -2.47
C SER A 61 -8.33 17.39 -3.62
N GLN A 62 -7.29 16.88 -4.28
CA GLN A 62 -7.38 15.95 -5.41
C GLN A 62 -7.02 14.51 -5.02
N TYR A 63 -6.73 14.24 -3.75
CA TYR A 63 -6.47 12.87 -3.29
C TYR A 63 -7.75 12.04 -3.27
N ASP A 64 -7.72 10.91 -3.95
CA ASP A 64 -8.74 9.89 -3.90
C ASP A 64 -8.10 8.48 -3.92
N PHE A 65 -8.90 7.47 -3.71
CA PHE A 65 -8.41 6.09 -3.68
C PHE A 65 -7.94 5.62 -5.05
N GLU A 66 -8.54 6.10 -6.13
CA GLU A 66 -8.11 5.79 -7.49
C GLU A 66 -6.67 6.23 -7.73
N LEU A 67 -6.34 7.45 -7.35
CA LEU A 67 -5.00 8.00 -7.48
C LEU A 67 -3.96 7.14 -6.75
N ILE A 68 -4.26 6.76 -5.50
CA ILE A 68 -3.33 5.97 -4.67
C ILE A 68 -3.25 4.52 -5.17
N SER A 69 -4.36 3.94 -5.60
CA SER A 69 -4.37 2.60 -6.22
C SER A 69 -3.55 2.58 -7.51
N ASN A 70 -3.62 3.63 -8.30
CA ASN A 70 -2.80 3.78 -9.51
C ASN A 70 -1.32 3.92 -9.19
N ASP A 71 -0.93 4.59 -8.10
CA ASP A 71 0.46 4.64 -7.64
C ASP A 71 1.00 3.24 -7.33
N ILE A 72 0.20 2.41 -6.65
CA ILE A 72 0.59 1.03 -6.31
C ILE A 72 0.72 0.19 -7.59
N LYS A 73 -0.25 0.29 -8.48
CA LYS A 73 -0.23 -0.41 -9.77
C LYS A 73 1.00 -0.01 -10.60
N GLU A 74 1.34 1.27 -10.64
CA GLU A 74 2.51 1.79 -11.37
C GLU A 74 3.80 1.10 -10.91
N VAL A 75 3.99 0.92 -9.60
CA VAL A 75 5.17 0.22 -9.06
C VAL A 75 5.15 -1.26 -9.45
N MET A 76 4.00 -1.92 -9.35
CA MET A 76 3.87 -3.33 -9.72
C MET A 76 4.17 -3.53 -11.21
N ASP A 77 3.66 -2.67 -12.09
CA ASP A 77 3.93 -2.72 -13.52
C ASP A 77 5.42 -2.47 -13.83
N HIS A 78 6.02 -1.51 -13.16
CA HIS A 78 7.45 -1.21 -13.29
C HIS A 78 8.35 -2.42 -12.92
N LEU A 79 7.92 -3.20 -11.93
CA LEU A 79 8.61 -4.40 -11.48
C LEU A 79 8.14 -5.68 -12.19
N GLU A 80 7.26 -5.57 -13.17
CA GLU A 80 6.67 -6.68 -13.92
C GLU A 80 5.96 -7.70 -13.01
N ILE A 81 5.34 -7.21 -11.93
CA ILE A 81 4.57 -8.05 -10.99
C ILE A 81 3.13 -8.17 -11.49
N ALA A 82 2.81 -9.26 -12.16
CA ALA A 82 1.47 -9.49 -12.70
C ALA A 82 0.42 -9.80 -11.62
N LYS A 83 0.84 -10.41 -10.51
CA LYS A 83 -0.04 -10.79 -9.40
C LYS A 83 0.77 -10.92 -8.11
N ALA A 84 0.20 -10.49 -7.00
CA ALA A 84 0.81 -10.59 -5.68
C ALA A 84 -0.21 -10.91 -4.59
N HIS A 85 0.27 -11.42 -3.46
CA HIS A 85 -0.46 -11.39 -2.20
C HIS A 85 -0.22 -10.05 -1.51
N PHE A 86 -1.13 -9.65 -0.64
CA PHE A 86 -1.06 -8.36 0.04
C PHE A 86 -1.20 -8.51 1.55
N ILE A 87 -0.40 -7.75 2.28
CA ILE A 87 -0.54 -7.54 3.72
C ILE A 87 -0.75 -6.05 3.94
N THR A 88 -1.84 -5.70 4.58
CA THR A 88 -2.29 -4.31 4.70
C THR A 88 -2.63 -3.96 6.14
N LEU A 89 -2.50 -2.68 6.49
CA LEU A 89 -2.77 -2.16 7.82
C LEU A 89 -3.69 -0.94 7.74
N SER A 90 -4.79 -0.93 8.51
CA SER A 90 -5.69 0.22 8.67
C SER A 90 -6.11 0.84 7.31
N LEU A 91 -5.67 2.06 6.98
CA LEU A 91 -5.93 2.70 5.68
C LEU A 91 -5.55 1.79 4.50
N GLY A 92 -4.47 1.03 4.61
CA GLY A 92 -4.07 0.05 3.60
C GLY A 92 -5.15 -0.99 3.31
N SER A 93 -6.00 -1.33 4.30
CA SER A 93 -7.12 -2.25 4.10
C SER A 93 -8.25 -1.66 3.27
N VAL A 94 -8.42 -0.35 3.30
CA VAL A 94 -9.36 0.36 2.41
C VAL A 94 -8.80 0.43 1.00
N LEU A 95 -7.52 0.76 0.88
CA LEU A 95 -6.83 0.85 -0.41
C LEU A 95 -6.81 -0.48 -1.15
N ILE A 96 -6.60 -1.61 -0.46
CA ILE A 96 -6.61 -2.91 -1.12
C ILE A 96 -8.01 -3.29 -1.62
N GLN A 97 -9.07 -2.86 -0.96
CA GLN A 97 -10.43 -3.04 -1.45
C GLN A 97 -10.64 -2.28 -2.76
N ASP A 98 -10.24 -1.01 -2.82
CA ASP A 98 -10.32 -0.20 -4.04
C ASP A 98 -9.45 -0.80 -5.17
N LEU A 99 -8.21 -1.14 -4.87
CA LEU A 99 -7.28 -1.77 -5.82
C LEU A 99 -7.85 -3.09 -6.39
N SER A 100 -8.48 -3.90 -5.54
CA SER A 100 -9.07 -5.18 -5.94
C SER A 100 -10.29 -5.02 -6.84
N MET A 101 -11.04 -3.95 -6.66
CA MET A 101 -12.17 -3.62 -7.54
C MET A 101 -11.72 -3.11 -8.91
N ARG A 102 -10.67 -2.29 -8.94
CA ARG A 102 -10.13 -1.72 -10.19
C ARG A 102 -9.28 -2.72 -10.97
N TYR A 103 -8.45 -3.47 -10.27
CA TYR A 103 -7.43 -4.34 -10.86
C TYR A 103 -7.45 -5.74 -10.26
N PRO A 104 -8.57 -6.49 -10.37
CA PRO A 104 -8.74 -7.78 -9.70
C PRO A 104 -7.69 -8.83 -10.08
N THR A 105 -7.14 -8.76 -11.28
CA THR A 105 -6.14 -9.72 -11.76
C THR A 105 -4.79 -9.62 -11.04
N TYR A 106 -4.49 -8.45 -10.44
CA TYR A 106 -3.26 -8.22 -9.67
C TYR A 106 -3.32 -8.83 -8.26
N ILE A 107 -4.51 -9.19 -7.78
CA ILE A 107 -4.75 -9.52 -6.38
C ILE A 107 -4.81 -11.03 -6.18
N GLY A 108 -3.93 -11.54 -5.34
CA GLY A 108 -3.98 -12.89 -4.81
C GLY A 108 -4.73 -12.96 -3.49
N LYS A 109 -4.10 -13.50 -2.46
CA LYS A 109 -4.63 -13.52 -1.09
C LYS A 109 -4.34 -12.19 -0.40
N VAL A 110 -5.22 -11.79 0.52
CA VAL A 110 -5.11 -10.52 1.25
C VAL A 110 -5.24 -10.77 2.74
N VAL A 111 -4.30 -10.21 3.51
CA VAL A 111 -4.39 -10.10 4.97
C VAL A 111 -4.63 -8.64 5.31
N MET A 112 -5.72 -8.35 6.01
CA MET A 112 -6.10 -7.01 6.45
C MET A 112 -5.96 -6.91 7.97
N ALA A 113 -4.85 -6.34 8.44
CA ALA A 113 -4.66 -6.07 9.86
C ALA A 113 -5.34 -4.75 10.24
N GLY A 114 -6.13 -4.76 11.32
CA GLY A 114 -6.94 -3.60 11.71
C GLY A 114 -7.89 -3.18 10.59
N GLY A 115 -8.52 -4.15 9.95
CA GLY A 115 -9.34 -3.96 8.76
C GLY A 115 -10.53 -3.04 9.01
N VAL A 116 -10.76 -2.16 8.05
CA VAL A 116 -11.84 -1.20 8.05
C VAL A 116 -12.76 -1.51 6.89
N PHE A 117 -14.01 -1.85 7.19
CA PHE A 117 -14.99 -2.25 6.20
C PHE A 117 -15.97 -1.14 5.82
N ASN A 118 -15.92 0.01 6.51
CA ASN A 118 -16.77 1.16 6.20
C ASN A 118 -15.90 2.40 5.96
N ALA A 119 -15.49 2.58 4.72
CA ALA A 119 -14.59 3.65 4.27
C ALA A 119 -15.13 5.05 4.56
N ASN A 120 -16.46 5.24 4.61
CA ASN A 120 -17.06 6.57 4.71
C ASN A 120 -16.78 7.28 6.03
N ILE A 121 -16.72 6.57 7.15
CA ILE A 121 -16.48 7.17 8.46
C ILE A 121 -14.99 7.46 8.64
N ILE A 122 -14.14 6.52 8.26
CA ILE A 122 -12.69 6.63 8.47
C ILE A 122 -12.05 7.61 7.50
N LEU A 123 -12.45 7.60 6.24
CA LEU A 123 -12.01 8.60 5.28
C LEU A 123 -12.36 10.01 5.76
N LYS A 124 -13.56 10.22 6.28
CA LYS A 124 -13.96 11.51 6.87
C LYS A 124 -13.11 11.87 8.08
N CYS A 125 -12.80 10.92 8.96
CA CYS A 125 -11.94 11.15 10.12
C CYS A 125 -10.50 11.49 9.70
N PHE A 126 -9.92 10.79 8.73
CA PHE A 126 -8.57 11.08 8.24
C PHE A 126 -8.47 12.40 7.47
N ILE A 127 -9.44 12.70 6.62
CA ILE A 127 -9.50 13.99 5.91
C ILE A 127 -9.64 15.12 6.92
N GLN A 128 -10.47 14.95 7.95
CA GLN A 128 -10.64 15.94 9.00
C GLN A 128 -9.39 16.13 9.84
N ALA A 129 -8.72 15.03 10.24
CA ALA A 129 -7.46 15.08 10.97
C ALA A 129 -6.35 15.74 10.15
N ALA A 130 -6.23 15.42 8.85
CA ALA A 130 -5.28 16.05 7.95
C ALA A 130 -5.53 17.56 7.79
N LYS A 131 -6.80 18.00 7.80
CA LYS A 131 -7.18 19.43 7.76
C LYS A 131 -6.87 20.18 9.05
N THR A 132 -6.83 19.50 10.20
CA THR A 132 -6.53 20.11 11.51
C THR A 132 -5.03 20.18 11.81
N LEU A 133 -4.19 19.45 11.07
CA LEU A 133 -2.73 19.45 11.24
C LEU A 133 -1.98 20.42 10.32
N ASN A 134 -2.70 21.16 9.46
CA ASN A 134 -2.14 22.19 8.57
C ASN A 134 -2.54 23.58 9.05
#